data_0ef4fc43a18867ff2deec21f2ae53e2f
#
_entry.id   0ef4fc43a18867ff2deec21f2ae53e2f
#
_cell.length_a   1.000
_cell.length_b   1.000
_cell.length_c   1.000
_cell.angle_alpha   90.00
_cell.angle_beta   90.00
_cell.angle_gamma   90.00
#
_symmetry.space_group_name_H-M   'P 1'
#
loop_
_entity.id
_entity.type
_entity.pdbx_description
1 polymer ?
#
loop_
_entity_poly.entity_id
_entity_poly.type
_entity_poly.pdbx_seq_one_letter_code
_entity_poly.pdbx_strand_id
1 'polypeptide(L)'
;VLPKKIYPVKGVTVEDNQISGYGNGISMSLTDTDTVTDNQVTMKKTSSYSNFGIYAQDSRGSVISRNTVSGTANTGIYLSGSVYAAGSEQRNLVEQNTVSGAGGDGIYLQSVNTSSTAQKNTVKSAAGSGIRVNAGKNNNVLGNTCLSNKNHGVKIEYVVGGVRVKSNRVTSNAKSGILLWKSKVSEVSGNRAEKNTGNGVYAYASVIPVMKKNTFCENGKVQAVYVKSCKGWTGINRPSCRAVTSRSTAISGTASCSQTVIAYVQRSGKQTKLGVSSVNKKKQYVIKIKKQKKNTALKLVSKDKYGNTVTVNTVVK
;
A
#
# COMPACT_ATOMS: atom_id res chain seq x y z
N VAL A 1 40.52 -21.31 -5.36
CA VAL A 1 40.57 -19.84 -5.24
C VAL A 1 39.74 -19.49 -4.03
N LEU A 2 40.35 -19.02 -2.94
CA LEU A 2 39.65 -18.53 -1.78
C LEU A 2 38.79 -17.31 -2.20
N PRO A 3 37.52 -17.19 -1.75
CA PRO A 3 36.71 -16.04 -2.10
C PRO A 3 37.38 -14.76 -1.58
N LYS A 4 37.58 -13.80 -2.46
CA LYS A 4 38.16 -12.50 -2.12
C LYS A 4 37.30 -11.88 -1.02
N LYS A 5 37.88 -11.64 0.16
CA LYS A 5 37.15 -11.04 1.28
C LYS A 5 36.77 -9.61 0.91
N ILE A 6 35.48 -9.37 0.70
CA ILE A 6 34.97 -8.06 0.35
C ILE A 6 34.64 -7.32 1.66
N TYR A 7 35.24 -6.14 1.83
CA TYR A 7 34.98 -5.26 2.98
C TYR A 7 34.00 -4.17 2.55
N PRO A 8 32.79 -4.10 3.16
CA PRO A 8 31.85 -3.02 2.87
C PRO A 8 32.39 -1.68 3.41
N VAL A 9 32.03 -0.60 2.73
CA VAL A 9 32.16 0.76 3.27
C VAL A 9 31.19 0.88 4.45
N LYS A 10 31.60 1.56 5.51
CA LYS A 10 30.81 1.67 6.76
C LYS A 10 30.67 3.08 7.28
N GLY A 11 29.47 3.39 7.80
CA GLY A 11 29.24 4.58 8.59
C GLY A 11 29.36 5.90 7.81
N VAL A 12 29.21 5.87 6.48
CA VAL A 12 29.23 7.08 5.66
C VAL A 12 27.90 7.81 5.82
N THR A 13 27.96 9.13 6.01
CA THR A 13 26.80 10.02 6.00
C THR A 13 26.82 10.91 4.79
N VAL A 14 25.68 10.96 4.06
CA VAL A 14 25.40 11.88 2.96
C VAL A 14 24.16 12.68 3.35
N GLU A 15 24.35 13.95 3.70
CA GLU A 15 23.28 14.78 4.26
C GLU A 15 23.24 16.20 3.67
N ASP A 16 22.05 16.81 3.67
CA ASP A 16 21.81 18.21 3.31
C ASP A 16 22.33 18.65 1.93
N ASN A 17 22.41 17.71 0.98
CA ASN A 17 22.90 18.04 -0.36
C ASN A 17 21.75 18.39 -1.33
N GLN A 18 22.02 19.32 -2.23
CA GLN A 18 21.20 19.58 -3.42
C GLN A 18 21.85 18.96 -4.64
N ILE A 19 21.22 17.94 -5.19
CA ILE A 19 21.77 17.12 -6.27
C ILE A 19 20.86 17.20 -7.49
N SER A 20 21.44 17.51 -8.66
CA SER A 20 20.72 17.44 -9.93
C SER A 20 21.60 16.89 -11.04
N GLY A 21 21.00 16.18 -11.99
CA GLY A 21 21.78 15.59 -13.07
C GLY A 21 21.02 14.56 -13.90
N TYR A 22 21.75 13.81 -14.72
CA TYR A 22 21.21 12.82 -15.66
C TYR A 22 21.52 11.36 -15.28
N GLY A 23 22.47 11.10 -14.40
CA GLY A 23 22.85 9.76 -13.93
C GLY A 23 22.05 9.33 -12.68
N ASN A 24 22.71 8.68 -11.76
CA ASN A 24 22.17 8.46 -10.40
C ASN A 24 22.44 9.69 -9.53
N GLY A 25 21.47 10.10 -8.72
CA GLY A 25 21.67 11.21 -7.80
C GLY A 25 22.67 10.83 -6.69
N ILE A 26 22.33 9.84 -5.88
CA ILE A 26 23.21 9.26 -4.87
C ILE A 26 23.35 7.77 -5.18
N SER A 27 24.58 7.27 -5.26
CA SER A 27 24.85 5.86 -5.52
C SER A 27 25.74 5.28 -4.44
N MET A 28 25.28 4.20 -3.84
CA MET A 28 25.98 3.44 -2.80
C MET A 28 26.03 1.98 -3.19
N SER A 29 27.15 1.32 -2.97
CA SER A 29 27.31 -0.10 -3.25
C SER A 29 28.16 -0.77 -2.18
N LEU A 30 27.75 -1.96 -1.74
CA LEU A 30 28.42 -2.72 -0.68
C LEU A 30 28.56 -1.91 0.63
N THR A 31 27.43 -1.41 1.13
CA THR A 31 27.38 -0.48 2.27
C THR A 31 26.92 -1.16 3.55
N ASP A 32 27.45 -0.69 4.67
CA ASP A 32 27.12 -1.17 6.01
C ASP A 32 26.92 0.00 6.96
N THR A 33 25.69 0.16 7.49
CA THR A 33 25.33 1.21 8.46
C THR A 33 25.47 2.65 7.95
N ASP A 34 25.33 2.88 6.65
CA ASP A 34 25.42 4.21 6.06
C ASP A 34 24.11 4.98 6.20
N THR A 35 24.19 6.31 6.22
CA THR A 35 23.06 7.22 6.34
C THR A 35 22.99 8.16 5.16
N VAL A 36 21.81 8.22 4.50
CA VAL A 36 21.48 9.21 3.46
C VAL A 36 20.25 9.97 3.92
N THR A 37 20.44 11.22 4.27
CA THR A 37 19.37 11.97 4.94
C THR A 37 19.29 13.42 4.48
N ASP A 38 18.08 13.98 4.50
CA ASP A 38 17.78 15.40 4.23
C ASP A 38 18.28 15.93 2.87
N ASN A 39 18.54 15.05 1.90
CA ASN A 39 18.99 15.47 0.57
C ASN A 39 17.82 15.83 -0.34
N GLN A 40 18.02 16.84 -1.18
CA GLN A 40 17.14 17.20 -2.28
C GLN A 40 17.74 16.69 -3.60
N VAL A 41 17.13 15.65 -4.17
CA VAL A 41 17.61 14.99 -5.41
C VAL A 41 16.60 15.24 -6.52
N THR A 42 16.99 16.06 -7.51
CA THR A 42 16.17 16.40 -8.66
C THR A 42 16.84 15.92 -9.95
N MET A 43 16.37 14.80 -10.49
CA MET A 43 16.97 14.19 -11.66
C MET A 43 16.31 14.70 -12.94
N LYS A 44 17.09 14.80 -14.01
CA LYS A 44 16.59 15.03 -15.35
C LYS A 44 16.39 13.69 -16.06
N LYS A 45 15.16 13.46 -16.55
CA LYS A 45 14.84 12.21 -17.25
C LYS A 45 15.74 12.01 -18.47
N THR A 46 16.25 10.80 -18.60
CA THR A 46 17.07 10.37 -19.73
C THR A 46 16.59 8.98 -20.17
N SER A 47 17.00 8.54 -21.36
CA SER A 47 16.81 7.18 -21.84
C SER A 47 17.73 6.16 -21.15
N SER A 48 18.66 6.60 -20.30
CA SER A 48 19.59 5.73 -19.58
C SER A 48 18.89 4.88 -18.53
N TYR A 49 19.25 3.62 -18.45
CA TYR A 49 18.79 2.69 -17.40
C TYR A 49 19.30 3.06 -16.00
N SER A 50 20.28 3.93 -15.88
CA SER A 50 20.97 4.32 -14.64
C SER A 50 20.50 5.67 -14.09
N ASN A 51 19.22 6.01 -14.20
CA ASN A 51 18.71 7.28 -13.68
C ASN A 51 17.81 7.04 -12.47
N PHE A 52 18.45 6.71 -11.36
CA PHE A 52 17.83 6.58 -10.05
C PHE A 52 18.02 7.87 -9.23
N GLY A 53 17.11 8.17 -8.32
CA GLY A 53 17.34 9.25 -7.36
C GLY A 53 18.37 8.84 -6.31
N ILE A 54 18.06 7.79 -5.55
CA ILE A 54 18.97 7.16 -4.61
C ILE A 54 19.06 5.67 -4.98
N TYR A 55 20.26 5.20 -5.26
CA TYR A 55 20.58 3.82 -5.61
C TYR A 55 21.47 3.21 -4.55
N ALA A 56 20.93 2.29 -3.75
CA ALA A 56 21.64 1.58 -2.71
C ALA A 56 21.65 0.08 -3.02
N GLN A 57 22.78 -0.45 -3.45
CA GLN A 57 22.95 -1.85 -3.79
C GLN A 57 23.77 -2.58 -2.72
N ASP A 58 23.39 -3.83 -2.42
CA ASP A 58 24.06 -4.68 -1.43
C ASP A 58 24.25 -3.98 -0.07
N SER A 59 23.21 -3.29 0.37
CA SER A 59 23.21 -2.49 1.60
C SER A 59 22.74 -3.30 2.81
N ARG A 60 23.32 -3.00 3.96
CA ARG A 60 23.02 -3.61 5.24
C ARG A 60 22.98 -2.56 6.36
N GLY A 61 21.90 -2.52 7.15
CA GLY A 61 21.77 -1.60 8.28
C GLY A 61 21.72 -0.12 7.89
N SER A 62 21.57 0.19 6.60
CA SER A 62 21.60 1.56 6.10
C SER A 62 20.27 2.27 6.28
N VAL A 63 20.33 3.59 6.52
CA VAL A 63 19.17 4.47 6.71
C VAL A 63 19.09 5.47 5.56
N ILE A 64 17.96 5.47 4.84
CA ILE A 64 17.63 6.46 3.82
C ILE A 64 16.41 7.22 4.32
N SER A 65 16.59 8.44 4.79
CA SER A 65 15.53 9.17 5.51
C SER A 65 15.39 10.64 5.10
N ARG A 66 14.17 11.16 5.17
CA ARG A 66 13.83 12.57 4.96
C ARG A 66 14.31 13.19 3.63
N ASN A 67 14.66 12.37 2.63
CA ASN A 67 15.07 12.88 1.33
C ASN A 67 13.86 13.26 0.48
N THR A 68 14.03 14.28 -0.35
CA THR A 68 13.09 14.66 -1.41
C THR A 68 13.68 14.26 -2.75
N VAL A 69 13.01 13.34 -3.47
CA VAL A 69 13.48 12.77 -4.73
C VAL A 69 12.45 13.02 -5.84
N SER A 70 12.90 13.53 -6.98
CA SER A 70 12.01 13.83 -8.11
C SER A 70 12.68 13.65 -9.47
N GLY A 71 11.84 13.49 -10.52
CA GLY A 71 12.25 13.56 -11.93
C GLY A 71 13.08 12.39 -12.46
N THR A 72 13.20 11.29 -11.74
CA THR A 72 14.00 10.12 -12.17
C THR A 72 13.39 9.46 -13.43
N ALA A 73 14.21 8.94 -14.33
CA ALA A 73 13.74 8.12 -15.45
C ALA A 73 13.48 6.68 -15.03
N ASN A 74 14.10 6.22 -13.95
CA ASN A 74 13.92 4.92 -13.34
C ASN A 74 13.29 5.07 -11.95
N THR A 75 13.60 4.19 -11.02
CA THR A 75 13.09 4.19 -9.64
C THR A 75 13.58 5.41 -8.85
N GLY A 76 12.70 5.97 -8.02
CA GLY A 76 13.08 7.10 -7.15
C GLY A 76 14.12 6.69 -6.11
N ILE A 77 13.79 5.71 -5.26
CA ILE A 77 14.69 5.12 -4.27
C ILE A 77 14.74 3.61 -4.50
N TYR A 78 15.90 3.10 -4.89
CA TYR A 78 16.16 1.67 -5.01
C TYR A 78 17.07 1.22 -3.88
N LEU A 79 16.69 0.13 -3.22
CA LEU A 79 17.48 -0.50 -2.19
C LEU A 79 17.46 -2.01 -2.36
N SER A 80 18.62 -2.63 -2.54
CA SER A 80 18.77 -4.07 -2.43
C SER A 80 19.50 -4.45 -1.16
N GLY A 81 19.06 -5.57 -0.56
CA GLY A 81 19.73 -6.14 0.60
C GLY A 81 21.00 -6.87 0.21
N SER A 82 22.00 -6.85 1.08
CA SER A 82 23.29 -7.47 0.83
C SER A 82 23.21 -8.99 0.73
N VAL A 83 23.75 -9.54 -0.33
CA VAL A 83 23.93 -10.99 -0.50
C VAL A 83 24.99 -11.56 0.43
N TYR A 84 25.90 -10.72 0.92
CA TYR A 84 27.01 -11.09 1.81
C TYR A 84 26.65 -11.01 3.30
N ALA A 85 25.44 -10.60 3.61
CA ALA A 85 24.97 -10.40 5.00
C ALA A 85 24.19 -11.60 5.57
N ALA A 86 24.53 -12.81 5.19
CA ALA A 86 23.89 -14.00 5.75
C ALA A 86 24.01 -14.00 7.28
N GLY A 87 22.87 -14.00 7.98
CA GLY A 87 22.80 -14.01 9.43
C GLY A 87 22.84 -12.66 10.14
N SER A 88 22.96 -11.53 9.42
CA SER A 88 22.90 -10.22 10.08
C SER A 88 21.43 -9.80 10.33
N GLU A 89 21.11 -9.43 11.55
CA GLU A 89 19.80 -8.89 11.92
C GLU A 89 19.63 -7.41 11.55
N GLN A 90 20.66 -6.76 11.01
CA GLN A 90 20.65 -5.35 10.67
C GLN A 90 19.68 -5.09 9.52
N ARG A 91 18.72 -4.22 9.78
CA ARG A 91 17.65 -3.87 8.85
C ARG A 91 17.95 -2.57 8.15
N ASN A 92 17.76 -2.55 6.85
CA ASN A 92 17.73 -1.29 6.12
C ASN A 92 16.43 -0.55 6.39
N LEU A 93 16.51 0.76 6.51
CA LEU A 93 15.38 1.64 6.79
C LEU A 93 15.25 2.71 5.71
N VAL A 94 14.09 2.77 5.06
CA VAL A 94 13.71 3.83 4.13
C VAL A 94 12.51 4.55 4.73
N GLU A 95 12.73 5.75 5.29
CA GLU A 95 11.66 6.41 6.03
C GLU A 95 11.53 7.91 5.77
N GLN A 96 10.29 8.41 5.91
CA GLN A 96 9.98 9.84 5.82
C GLN A 96 10.45 10.52 4.52
N ASN A 97 10.74 9.76 3.46
CA ASN A 97 11.11 10.32 2.18
C ASN A 97 9.88 10.77 1.39
N THR A 98 10.06 11.81 0.59
CA THR A 98 9.10 12.26 -0.41
C THR A 98 9.63 11.93 -1.81
N VAL A 99 8.92 11.06 -2.54
CA VAL A 99 9.29 10.68 -3.91
C VAL A 99 8.19 11.10 -4.89
N SER A 100 8.55 11.78 -5.97
CA SER A 100 7.57 12.25 -6.96
C SER A 100 8.03 12.10 -8.40
N GLY A 101 7.09 11.66 -9.26
CA GLY A 101 7.31 11.62 -10.71
C GLY A 101 8.40 10.65 -11.17
N ALA A 102 8.71 9.60 -10.41
CA ALA A 102 9.63 8.56 -10.84
C ALA A 102 9.15 7.88 -12.13
N GLY A 103 10.04 7.61 -13.07
CA GLY A 103 9.74 6.92 -14.32
C GLY A 103 9.53 5.40 -14.15
N GLY A 104 10.02 4.83 -13.06
CA GLY A 104 9.77 3.46 -12.60
C GLY A 104 8.92 3.45 -11.32
N ASP A 105 9.25 2.55 -10.40
CA ASP A 105 8.64 2.52 -9.08
C ASP A 105 9.11 3.70 -8.22
N GLY A 106 8.28 4.19 -7.30
CA GLY A 106 8.71 5.26 -6.40
C GLY A 106 9.80 4.79 -5.45
N ILE A 107 9.51 3.75 -4.66
CA ILE A 107 10.47 3.07 -3.78
C ILE A 107 10.46 1.59 -4.14
N TYR A 108 11.63 1.02 -4.41
CA TYR A 108 11.78 -0.40 -4.69
C TYR A 108 12.74 -1.05 -3.70
N LEU A 109 12.21 -1.95 -2.88
CA LEU A 109 12.97 -2.80 -1.97
C LEU A 109 13.14 -4.18 -2.60
N GLN A 110 14.36 -4.51 -2.98
CA GLN A 110 14.74 -5.83 -3.46
C GLN A 110 15.61 -6.50 -2.40
N SER A 111 15.02 -7.42 -1.67
CA SER A 111 15.69 -8.02 -0.52
C SER A 111 15.93 -9.51 -0.77
N VAL A 112 17.17 -9.92 -0.83
CA VAL A 112 17.54 -11.33 -0.94
C VAL A 112 17.80 -11.93 0.45
N ASN A 113 18.70 -11.37 1.23
CA ASN A 113 19.14 -11.92 2.52
C ASN A 113 18.94 -10.97 3.72
N THR A 114 18.65 -9.72 3.50
CA THR A 114 18.43 -8.74 4.58
C THR A 114 16.97 -8.29 4.65
N SER A 115 16.53 -7.91 5.84
CA SER A 115 15.21 -7.31 6.05
C SER A 115 15.26 -5.82 5.73
N SER A 116 14.22 -5.27 5.13
CA SER A 116 14.11 -3.84 4.87
C SER A 116 12.75 -3.31 5.31
N THR A 117 12.71 -2.07 5.78
CA THR A 117 11.46 -1.41 6.15
C THR A 117 11.30 -0.12 5.37
N ALA A 118 10.19 0.03 4.64
CA ALA A 118 9.74 1.32 4.12
C ALA A 118 8.64 1.85 5.04
N GLN A 119 8.87 2.99 5.68
CA GLN A 119 7.87 3.55 6.58
C GLN A 119 7.70 5.06 6.46
N LYS A 120 6.46 5.54 6.66
CA LYS A 120 6.13 6.98 6.68
C LYS A 120 6.58 7.75 5.43
N ASN A 121 6.81 7.06 4.30
CA ASN A 121 7.17 7.73 3.06
C ASN A 121 5.92 8.25 2.33
N THR A 122 6.09 9.31 1.56
CA THR A 122 5.10 9.82 0.61
C THR A 122 5.58 9.59 -0.81
N VAL A 123 4.84 8.80 -1.58
CA VAL A 123 5.17 8.50 -2.98
C VAL A 123 4.01 8.91 -3.88
N LYS A 124 4.27 9.78 -4.84
CA LYS A 124 3.24 10.30 -5.75
C LYS A 124 3.68 10.29 -7.21
N SER A 125 2.72 10.00 -8.09
CA SER A 125 2.88 10.13 -9.56
C SER A 125 4.05 9.32 -10.15
N ALA A 126 4.42 8.20 -9.53
CA ALA A 126 5.37 7.27 -10.12
C ALA A 126 4.72 6.55 -11.33
N ALA A 127 5.49 6.30 -12.39
CA ALA A 127 5.02 5.54 -13.55
C ALA A 127 4.87 4.05 -13.26
N GLY A 128 5.62 3.53 -12.29
CA GLY A 128 5.47 2.21 -11.71
C GLY A 128 4.53 2.21 -10.50
N SER A 129 4.78 1.32 -9.57
CA SER A 129 4.08 1.27 -8.27
C SER A 129 4.63 2.32 -7.31
N GLY A 130 3.82 2.74 -6.34
CA GLY A 130 4.32 3.64 -5.30
C GLY A 130 5.46 2.98 -4.53
N ILE A 131 5.19 1.86 -3.88
CA ILE A 131 6.21 1.05 -3.19
C ILE A 131 6.15 -0.37 -3.71
N ARG A 132 7.29 -0.91 -4.12
CA ARG A 132 7.46 -2.31 -4.54
C ARG A 132 8.39 -3.04 -3.58
N VAL A 133 7.98 -4.24 -3.18
CA VAL A 133 8.84 -5.19 -2.44
C VAL A 133 8.89 -6.46 -3.24
N ASN A 134 10.09 -6.90 -3.60
CA ASN A 134 10.31 -8.13 -4.37
C ASN A 134 11.27 -9.05 -3.63
N ALA A 135 10.85 -10.29 -3.47
CA ALA A 135 11.60 -11.37 -2.83
C ALA A 135 11.97 -11.10 -1.35
N GLY A 136 12.74 -12.00 -0.76
CA GLY A 136 13.21 -11.90 0.61
C GLY A 136 12.17 -12.20 1.68
N LYS A 137 12.54 -11.91 2.91
CA LYS A 137 11.70 -12.12 4.12
C LYS A 137 11.77 -10.92 5.06
N ASN A 138 10.79 -10.81 5.96
CA ASN A 138 10.75 -9.79 7.03
C ASN A 138 10.78 -8.33 6.55
N ASN A 139 10.42 -8.06 5.29
CA ASN A 139 10.28 -6.71 4.77
C ASN A 139 8.97 -6.08 5.25
N ASN A 140 9.00 -4.82 5.64
CA ASN A 140 7.83 -4.14 6.14
C ASN A 140 7.48 -2.90 5.30
N VAL A 141 6.18 -2.65 5.15
CA VAL A 141 5.64 -1.44 4.50
C VAL A 141 4.63 -0.81 5.46
N LEU A 142 5.05 0.23 6.18
CA LEU A 142 4.34 0.74 7.35
C LEU A 142 4.02 2.24 7.23
N GLY A 143 2.75 2.63 7.34
CA GLY A 143 2.34 4.02 7.46
C GLY A 143 2.67 4.91 6.25
N ASN A 144 2.88 4.34 5.05
CA ASN A 144 3.21 5.12 3.87
C ASN A 144 1.96 5.68 3.19
N THR A 145 2.15 6.76 2.43
CA THR A 145 1.16 7.35 1.52
C THR A 145 1.59 7.12 0.07
N CYS A 146 0.80 6.37 -0.72
CA CYS A 146 1.03 6.14 -2.14
C CYS A 146 -0.14 6.72 -2.94
N LEU A 147 0.12 7.80 -3.68
CA LEU A 147 -0.91 8.60 -4.34
C LEU A 147 -0.69 8.71 -5.84
N SER A 148 -1.74 8.46 -6.62
CA SER A 148 -1.78 8.71 -8.07
C SER A 148 -0.64 8.07 -8.88
N ASN A 149 -0.15 6.92 -8.45
CA ASN A 149 0.86 6.18 -9.18
C ASN A 149 0.20 5.43 -10.36
N LYS A 150 0.92 5.28 -11.48
CA LYS A 150 0.37 4.68 -12.71
C LYS A 150 0.26 3.15 -12.67
N ASN A 151 0.72 2.52 -11.59
CA ASN A 151 0.55 1.09 -11.33
C ASN A 151 -0.15 0.89 -9.98
N HIS A 152 0.34 0.01 -9.11
CA HIS A 152 -0.22 -0.25 -7.78
C HIS A 152 0.27 0.79 -6.76
N GLY A 153 -0.52 1.03 -5.72
CA GLY A 153 -0.02 1.82 -4.59
C GLY A 153 1.13 1.12 -3.88
N VAL A 154 0.87 -0.11 -3.39
CA VAL A 154 1.86 -1.02 -2.80
C VAL A 154 1.83 -2.34 -3.57
N LYS A 155 2.99 -2.83 -3.98
CA LYS A 155 3.17 -4.10 -4.68
C LYS A 155 4.12 -5.00 -3.90
N ILE A 156 3.64 -6.15 -3.45
CA ILE A 156 4.41 -7.19 -2.75
C ILE A 156 4.43 -8.43 -3.63
N GLU A 157 5.60 -8.90 -4.00
CA GLU A 157 5.72 -10.08 -4.87
C GLU A 157 6.86 -11.00 -4.46
N TYR A 158 6.62 -12.30 -4.57
CA TYR A 158 7.57 -13.39 -4.33
C TYR A 158 8.23 -13.40 -2.95
N VAL A 159 7.62 -12.76 -1.94
CA VAL A 159 8.15 -12.78 -0.58
C VAL A 159 7.87 -14.12 0.12
N VAL A 160 8.84 -14.63 0.86
CA VAL A 160 8.76 -15.96 1.48
C VAL A 160 8.27 -15.96 2.93
N GLY A 161 8.09 -14.79 3.54
CA GLY A 161 7.50 -14.68 4.88
C GLY A 161 7.85 -13.40 5.61
N GLY A 162 7.21 -13.20 6.77
CA GLY A 162 7.50 -12.13 7.72
C GLY A 162 7.08 -10.71 7.30
N VAL A 163 6.54 -10.50 6.10
CA VAL A 163 6.20 -9.18 5.60
C VAL A 163 4.94 -8.65 6.27
N ARG A 164 4.98 -7.39 6.71
CA ARG A 164 3.83 -6.66 7.25
C ARG A 164 3.51 -5.46 6.37
N VAL A 165 2.24 -5.34 5.98
CA VAL A 165 1.70 -4.20 5.24
C VAL A 165 0.68 -3.51 6.13
N LYS A 166 1.07 -2.45 6.83
CA LYS A 166 0.25 -1.86 7.90
C LYS A 166 0.08 -0.36 7.77
N SER A 167 -1.14 0.12 8.07
CA SER A 167 -1.45 1.55 8.22
C SER A 167 -1.10 2.42 7.00
N ASN A 168 -1.00 1.83 5.80
CA ASN A 168 -0.72 2.58 4.60
C ASN A 168 -1.99 3.23 4.03
N ARG A 169 -1.83 4.43 3.48
CA ARG A 169 -2.84 5.11 2.68
C ARG A 169 -2.49 4.98 1.21
N VAL A 170 -3.30 4.28 0.45
CA VAL A 170 -3.07 4.01 -0.98
C VAL A 170 -4.27 4.50 -1.79
N THR A 171 -4.11 5.62 -2.48
CA THR A 171 -5.22 6.39 -3.02
C THR A 171 -4.99 6.75 -4.48
N SER A 172 -6.04 6.63 -5.30
CA SER A 172 -6.07 7.08 -6.70
C SER A 172 -4.98 6.48 -7.60
N ASN A 173 -4.49 5.27 -7.28
CA ASN A 173 -3.53 4.59 -8.13
C ASN A 173 -4.25 3.92 -9.32
N ALA A 174 -3.59 3.85 -10.47
CA ALA A 174 -4.20 3.38 -11.72
C ALA A 174 -4.50 1.87 -11.76
N LYS A 175 -3.90 1.09 -10.87
CA LYS A 175 -4.24 -0.33 -10.66
C LYS A 175 -4.79 -0.55 -9.25
N SER A 176 -4.47 -1.67 -8.61
CA SER A 176 -4.95 -1.95 -7.24
C SER A 176 -4.22 -1.10 -6.20
N GLY A 177 -4.90 -0.75 -5.12
CA GLY A 177 -4.25 -0.09 -3.99
C GLY A 177 -3.09 -0.94 -3.45
N ILE A 178 -3.37 -2.20 -3.09
CA ILE A 178 -2.37 -3.16 -2.63
C ILE A 178 -2.44 -4.41 -3.51
N LEU A 179 -1.31 -4.81 -4.09
CA LEU A 179 -1.14 -6.09 -4.77
C LEU A 179 -0.27 -7.02 -3.93
N LEU A 180 -0.74 -8.24 -3.72
CA LEU A 180 0.02 -9.35 -3.13
C LEU A 180 0.08 -10.47 -4.17
N TRP A 181 1.28 -10.78 -4.67
CA TRP A 181 1.48 -11.73 -5.75
C TRP A 181 2.44 -12.84 -5.32
N LYS A 182 1.96 -14.09 -5.31
CA LYS A 182 2.74 -15.29 -4.94
C LYS A 182 3.58 -15.09 -3.67
N SER A 183 2.96 -14.57 -2.61
CA SER A 183 3.67 -14.05 -1.43
C SER A 183 3.13 -14.63 -0.13
N LYS A 184 4.02 -14.85 0.84
CA LYS A 184 3.65 -15.15 2.22
C LYS A 184 3.78 -13.87 3.05
N VAL A 185 2.63 -13.25 3.36
CA VAL A 185 2.56 -11.98 4.10
C VAL A 185 2.03 -12.26 5.49
N SER A 186 2.72 -11.84 6.53
CA SER A 186 2.33 -12.10 7.92
C SER A 186 1.09 -11.32 8.33
N GLU A 187 0.99 -10.05 7.90
CA GLU A 187 -0.11 -9.18 8.30
C GLU A 187 -0.41 -8.11 7.25
N VAL A 188 -1.69 -7.92 6.96
CA VAL A 188 -2.23 -6.77 6.22
C VAL A 188 -3.28 -6.12 7.10
N SER A 189 -2.95 -4.98 7.72
CA SER A 189 -3.86 -4.39 8.71
C SER A 189 -3.85 -2.86 8.74
N GLY A 190 -5.00 -2.28 9.07
CA GLY A 190 -5.16 -0.84 9.25
C GLY A 190 -4.94 -0.02 7.97
N ASN A 191 -4.83 -0.65 6.80
CA ASN A 191 -4.61 0.07 5.56
C ASN A 191 -5.91 0.72 5.06
N ARG A 192 -5.76 1.86 4.40
CA ARG A 192 -6.84 2.55 3.71
C ARG A 192 -6.55 2.58 2.21
N ALA A 193 -7.33 1.81 1.43
CA ALA A 193 -7.20 1.76 -0.02
C ALA A 193 -8.46 2.36 -0.67
N GLU A 194 -8.30 3.51 -1.35
CA GLU A 194 -9.40 4.31 -1.84
C GLU A 194 -9.19 4.80 -3.26
N LYS A 195 -10.29 4.92 -4.01
CA LYS A 195 -10.32 5.55 -5.34
C LYS A 195 -9.28 4.98 -6.32
N ASN A 196 -8.76 3.78 -6.07
CA ASN A 196 -7.87 3.13 -7.01
C ASN A 196 -8.68 2.57 -8.18
N THR A 197 -8.17 2.66 -9.41
CA THR A 197 -8.89 2.17 -10.60
C THR A 197 -9.09 0.65 -10.57
N GLY A 198 -8.16 -0.08 -9.98
CA GLY A 198 -8.28 -1.52 -9.75
C GLY A 198 -9.01 -1.87 -8.45
N ASN A 199 -8.54 -2.90 -7.78
CA ASN A 199 -9.08 -3.37 -6.50
C ASN A 199 -8.50 -2.56 -5.32
N GLY A 200 -9.18 -2.53 -4.19
CA GLY A 200 -8.57 -2.05 -2.94
C GLY A 200 -7.37 -2.91 -2.56
N VAL A 201 -7.58 -4.23 -2.41
CA VAL A 201 -6.53 -5.25 -2.29
C VAL A 201 -6.77 -6.33 -3.32
N TYR A 202 -5.72 -6.75 -4.02
CA TYR A 202 -5.72 -7.91 -4.91
C TYR A 202 -4.65 -8.89 -4.46
N ALA A 203 -5.06 -10.09 -4.05
CA ALA A 203 -4.15 -11.16 -3.65
C ALA A 203 -4.26 -12.34 -4.61
N TYR A 204 -3.12 -12.79 -5.15
CA TYR A 204 -3.01 -13.92 -6.04
C TYR A 204 -1.98 -14.92 -5.50
N ALA A 205 -2.38 -16.18 -5.34
CA ALA A 205 -1.54 -17.28 -4.86
C ALA A 205 -0.72 -16.90 -3.59
N SER A 206 -1.36 -16.22 -2.64
CA SER A 206 -0.69 -15.63 -1.49
C SER A 206 -1.28 -16.13 -0.18
N VAL A 207 -0.47 -16.17 0.88
CA VAL A 207 -0.89 -16.53 2.25
C VAL A 207 -0.90 -15.29 3.12
N ILE A 208 -2.04 -15.00 3.77
CA ILE A 208 -2.24 -13.84 4.63
C ILE A 208 -2.99 -14.29 5.89
N PRO A 209 -2.30 -14.74 6.94
CA PRO A 209 -2.95 -15.22 8.16
C PRO A 209 -3.68 -14.10 8.91
N VAL A 210 -3.23 -12.86 8.79
CA VAL A 210 -3.85 -11.71 9.46
C VAL A 210 -4.25 -10.64 8.46
N MET A 211 -5.56 -10.51 8.22
CA MET A 211 -6.16 -9.44 7.40
C MET A 211 -7.24 -8.75 8.25
N LYS A 212 -6.92 -7.58 8.84
CA LYS A 212 -7.84 -6.92 9.79
C LYS A 212 -7.81 -5.40 9.73
N LYS A 213 -8.92 -4.79 10.10
CA LYS A 213 -9.07 -3.32 10.26
C LYS A 213 -8.71 -2.51 9.00
N ASN A 214 -8.75 -3.11 7.81
CA ASN A 214 -8.52 -2.37 6.59
C ASN A 214 -9.81 -1.69 6.11
N THR A 215 -9.68 -0.52 5.50
CA THR A 215 -10.77 0.24 4.89
C THR A 215 -10.62 0.26 3.39
N PHE A 216 -11.66 -0.16 2.67
CA PHE A 216 -11.72 -0.13 1.21
C PHE A 216 -12.88 0.75 0.77
N CYS A 217 -12.63 1.75 -0.06
CA CYS A 217 -13.65 2.70 -0.46
C CYS A 217 -13.44 3.14 -1.91
N GLU A 218 -14.54 3.22 -2.67
CA GLU A 218 -14.57 3.81 -4.02
C GLU A 218 -13.51 3.29 -5.01
N ASN A 219 -13.01 2.07 -4.83
CA ASN A 219 -12.12 1.47 -5.80
C ASN A 219 -12.93 1.00 -7.03
N GLY A 220 -12.35 1.09 -8.21
CA GLY A 220 -13.05 0.85 -9.48
C GLY A 220 -13.50 -0.60 -9.68
N LYS A 221 -12.77 -1.57 -9.11
CA LYS A 221 -13.12 -3.00 -9.17
C LYS A 221 -13.58 -3.51 -7.79
N VAL A 222 -13.32 -4.77 -7.49
CA VAL A 222 -13.67 -5.39 -6.22
C VAL A 222 -12.85 -4.75 -5.10
N GLN A 223 -13.48 -4.52 -3.95
CA GLN A 223 -12.80 -3.80 -2.87
C GLN A 223 -11.63 -4.60 -2.31
N ALA A 224 -11.79 -5.91 -2.20
CA ALA A 224 -10.69 -6.78 -1.88
C ALA A 224 -10.99 -8.20 -2.43
N VAL A 225 -10.08 -8.74 -3.21
CA VAL A 225 -10.25 -10.01 -3.89
C VAL A 225 -9.09 -10.95 -3.64
N TYR A 226 -9.43 -12.19 -3.50
CA TYR A 226 -8.57 -13.32 -3.31
C TYR A 226 -8.69 -14.26 -4.50
N VAL A 227 -7.63 -14.57 -5.17
CA VAL A 227 -7.61 -15.42 -6.34
C VAL A 227 -6.58 -16.53 -6.17
N LYS A 228 -6.96 -17.75 -6.51
CA LYS A 228 -6.10 -18.94 -6.59
C LYS A 228 -5.26 -19.20 -5.33
N SER A 229 -5.63 -20.23 -4.58
CA SER A 229 -4.86 -20.77 -3.44
C SER A 229 -4.49 -19.79 -2.33
N CYS A 230 -5.24 -18.69 -2.18
CA CYS A 230 -5.03 -17.79 -1.05
C CYS A 230 -5.60 -18.37 0.25
N LYS A 231 -4.85 -18.30 1.33
CA LYS A 231 -5.26 -18.76 2.66
C LYS A 231 -5.33 -17.59 3.65
N GLY A 232 -6.25 -17.68 4.62
CA GLY A 232 -6.36 -16.77 5.75
C GLY A 232 -7.45 -15.72 5.67
N TRP A 233 -8.02 -15.44 4.49
CA TRP A 233 -9.12 -14.48 4.33
C TRP A 233 -9.90 -14.71 3.03
N THR A 234 -11.23 -14.46 3.06
CA THR A 234 -12.14 -14.78 1.94
C THR A 234 -12.50 -13.57 1.07
N GLY A 235 -12.04 -12.39 1.41
CA GLY A 235 -12.38 -11.15 0.71
C GLY A 235 -13.61 -10.44 1.29
N ILE A 236 -13.78 -9.18 0.90
CA ILE A 236 -14.94 -8.34 1.24
C ILE A 236 -15.39 -7.55 0.02
N ASN A 237 -16.68 -7.61 -0.29
CA ASN A 237 -17.26 -6.94 -1.44
C ASN A 237 -18.04 -5.69 -1.02
N ARG A 238 -18.19 -4.78 -1.98
CA ARG A 238 -19.06 -3.61 -1.84
C ARG A 238 -20.50 -4.08 -1.62
N PRO A 239 -21.23 -3.60 -0.59
CA PRO A 239 -22.64 -3.89 -0.47
C PRO A 239 -23.41 -3.23 -1.63
N SER A 240 -24.35 -3.95 -2.24
CA SER A 240 -25.33 -3.31 -3.11
C SER A 240 -26.38 -2.59 -2.27
N CYS A 241 -27.04 -1.60 -2.83
CA CYS A 241 -28.15 -0.91 -2.22
C CYS A 241 -29.27 -0.75 -3.24
N ARG A 242 -30.48 -1.20 -2.92
CA ARG A 242 -31.66 -0.87 -3.71
C ARG A 242 -31.95 0.63 -3.59
N ALA A 243 -32.63 1.20 -4.59
CA ALA A 243 -33.00 2.62 -4.54
C ALA A 243 -33.74 2.94 -3.25
N VAL A 244 -33.29 3.95 -2.55
CA VAL A 244 -33.93 4.50 -1.36
C VAL A 244 -34.66 5.77 -1.76
N THR A 245 -35.95 5.84 -1.48
CA THR A 245 -36.79 7.02 -1.74
C THR A 245 -37.15 7.72 -0.43
N SER A 246 -37.72 8.93 -0.52
CA SER A 246 -38.21 9.65 0.65
C SER A 246 -39.34 8.92 1.41
N ARG A 247 -39.99 7.94 0.74
CA ARG A 247 -41.05 7.10 1.37
C ARG A 247 -40.48 5.81 1.98
N SER A 248 -39.24 5.46 1.73
CA SER A 248 -38.63 4.22 2.21
C SER A 248 -38.52 4.17 3.74
N THR A 249 -38.96 3.07 4.31
CA THR A 249 -38.80 2.75 5.74
C THR A 249 -37.74 1.69 6.01
N ALA A 250 -37.04 1.25 4.94
CA ALA A 250 -35.93 0.34 5.04
C ALA A 250 -34.90 0.59 3.93
N ILE A 251 -33.64 0.28 4.23
CA ILE A 251 -32.54 0.16 3.27
C ILE A 251 -32.27 -1.32 3.09
N SER A 252 -32.28 -1.81 1.86
CA SER A 252 -32.04 -3.22 1.55
C SER A 252 -31.08 -3.41 0.40
N GLY A 253 -30.44 -4.58 0.36
CA GLY A 253 -29.50 -4.94 -0.69
C GLY A 253 -28.83 -6.27 -0.43
N THR A 254 -27.68 -6.46 -1.05
CA THR A 254 -26.86 -7.66 -0.90
C THR A 254 -25.44 -7.31 -0.45
N ALA A 255 -24.81 -8.20 0.30
CA ALA A 255 -23.40 -8.11 0.71
C ALA A 255 -22.83 -9.54 0.86
N SER A 256 -21.54 -9.70 1.12
CA SER A 256 -20.96 -11.02 1.39
C SER A 256 -21.53 -11.64 2.68
N CYS A 257 -21.68 -12.96 2.70
CA CYS A 257 -22.15 -13.68 3.89
C CYS A 257 -21.28 -13.38 5.11
N SER A 258 -21.89 -13.49 6.30
CA SER A 258 -21.23 -13.23 7.61
C SER A 258 -20.69 -11.82 7.80
N GLN A 259 -21.19 -10.86 7.04
CA GLN A 259 -20.90 -9.44 7.22
C GLN A 259 -22.04 -8.74 7.96
N THR A 260 -21.71 -7.58 8.49
CA THR A 260 -22.67 -6.63 9.06
C THR A 260 -22.70 -5.39 8.19
N VAL A 261 -23.89 -4.93 7.79
CA VAL A 261 -24.08 -3.67 7.07
C VAL A 261 -24.66 -2.61 8.01
N ILE A 262 -24.00 -1.47 8.07
CA ILE A 262 -24.40 -0.33 8.91
C ILE A 262 -24.75 0.82 7.97
N ALA A 263 -25.91 1.43 8.19
CA ALA A 263 -26.34 2.61 7.46
C ALA A 263 -26.14 3.87 8.31
N TYR A 264 -25.62 4.90 7.69
CA TYR A 264 -25.45 6.24 8.27
C TYR A 264 -26.09 7.28 7.37
N VAL A 265 -26.59 8.36 7.99
CA VAL A 265 -26.90 9.62 7.31
C VAL A 265 -25.76 10.60 7.53
N GLN A 266 -25.43 11.35 6.49
CA GLN A 266 -24.41 12.42 6.53
C GLN A 266 -25.13 13.77 6.46
N ARG A 267 -24.97 14.60 7.48
CA ARG A 267 -25.50 15.97 7.52
C ARG A 267 -24.45 16.91 8.10
N SER A 268 -24.13 17.98 7.40
CA SER A 268 -23.19 19.04 7.87
C SER A 268 -21.91 18.47 8.50
N GLY A 269 -21.26 17.49 7.82
CA GLY A 269 -20.03 16.84 8.28
C GLY A 269 -20.20 15.79 9.38
N LYS A 270 -21.37 15.69 9.99
CA LYS A 270 -21.66 14.69 11.03
C LYS A 270 -22.28 13.42 10.43
N GLN A 271 -21.88 12.26 10.97
CA GLN A 271 -22.48 10.96 10.65
C GLN A 271 -23.38 10.51 11.80
N THR A 272 -24.61 10.20 11.48
CA THR A 272 -25.56 9.60 12.44
C THR A 272 -25.94 8.20 11.97
N LYS A 273 -25.81 7.20 12.84
CA LYS A 273 -26.20 5.82 12.55
C LYS A 273 -27.71 5.72 12.42
N LEU A 274 -28.18 5.17 11.33
CA LEU A 274 -29.60 4.89 11.09
C LEU A 274 -30.00 3.49 11.56
N GLY A 275 -29.12 2.52 11.37
CA GLY A 275 -29.38 1.14 11.75
C GLY A 275 -28.28 0.18 11.31
N VAL A 276 -28.47 -1.08 11.62
CA VAL A 276 -27.53 -2.18 11.35
C VAL A 276 -28.29 -3.45 11.02
N SER A 277 -27.72 -4.28 10.13
CA SER A 277 -28.26 -5.60 9.81
C SER A 277 -27.13 -6.58 9.55
N SER A 278 -27.25 -7.81 10.04
CA SER A 278 -26.41 -8.92 9.61
C SER A 278 -26.86 -9.41 8.24
N VAL A 279 -25.90 -9.84 7.42
CA VAL A 279 -26.16 -10.42 6.10
C VAL A 279 -26.54 -11.89 6.27
N ASN A 280 -27.69 -12.28 5.72
CA ASN A 280 -28.21 -13.64 5.82
C ASN A 280 -27.49 -14.62 4.86
N LYS A 281 -27.82 -15.93 4.93
CA LYS A 281 -27.27 -16.97 4.07
C LYS A 281 -27.55 -16.75 2.56
N LYS A 282 -28.61 -16.01 2.23
CA LYS A 282 -28.96 -15.62 0.84
C LYS A 282 -28.21 -14.35 0.39
N LYS A 283 -27.22 -13.89 1.15
CA LYS A 283 -26.43 -12.68 0.89
C LYS A 283 -27.25 -11.37 0.94
N GLN A 284 -28.38 -11.34 1.63
CA GLN A 284 -29.27 -10.19 1.72
C GLN A 284 -29.20 -9.52 3.09
N TYR A 285 -29.45 -8.21 3.13
CA TYR A 285 -29.64 -7.45 4.34
C TYR A 285 -30.83 -6.50 4.22
N VAL A 286 -31.44 -6.17 5.36
CA VAL A 286 -32.51 -5.18 5.49
C VAL A 286 -32.31 -4.38 6.76
N ILE A 287 -32.18 -3.07 6.63
CA ILE A 287 -32.01 -2.14 7.75
C ILE A 287 -33.27 -1.29 7.85
N LYS A 288 -34.04 -1.43 8.91
CA LYS A 288 -35.19 -0.54 9.19
C LYS A 288 -34.68 0.86 9.50
N ILE A 289 -35.31 1.88 8.91
CA ILE A 289 -34.96 3.29 9.09
C ILE A 289 -36.21 4.15 9.22
N LYS A 290 -36.08 5.32 9.82
CA LYS A 290 -37.10 6.39 9.68
C LYS A 290 -36.98 6.98 8.27
N LYS A 291 -38.10 7.48 7.73
CA LYS A 291 -38.13 8.17 6.42
C LYS A 291 -37.08 9.28 6.39
N GLN A 292 -36.36 9.40 5.27
CA GLN A 292 -35.35 10.42 5.06
C GLN A 292 -35.80 11.39 3.97
N LYS A 293 -35.42 12.66 4.06
CA LYS A 293 -35.74 13.66 3.04
C LYS A 293 -35.03 13.31 1.70
N LYS A 294 -35.64 13.67 0.58
CA LYS A 294 -35.03 13.61 -0.75
C LYS A 294 -33.65 14.32 -0.73
N ASN A 295 -32.69 13.83 -1.50
CA ASN A 295 -31.30 14.30 -1.57
C ASN A 295 -30.48 14.08 -0.27
N THR A 296 -31.01 13.38 0.72
CA THR A 296 -30.21 13.01 1.90
C THR A 296 -29.09 12.04 1.51
N ALA A 297 -27.85 12.41 1.81
CA ALA A 297 -26.68 11.54 1.60
C ALA A 297 -26.66 10.40 2.62
N LEU A 298 -26.57 9.18 2.13
CA LEU A 298 -26.48 7.96 2.92
C LEU A 298 -25.13 7.29 2.69
N LYS A 299 -24.58 6.74 3.75
CA LYS A 299 -23.36 5.94 3.72
C LYS A 299 -23.63 4.55 4.26
N LEU A 300 -23.33 3.52 3.49
CA LEU A 300 -23.41 2.13 3.90
C LEU A 300 -22.01 1.60 4.14
N VAL A 301 -21.79 1.00 5.29
CA VAL A 301 -20.52 0.38 5.66
C VAL A 301 -20.77 -1.09 5.89
N SER A 302 -20.19 -1.93 5.02
CA SER A 302 -20.12 -3.37 5.27
C SER A 302 -18.86 -3.68 6.06
N LYS A 303 -18.98 -4.50 7.10
CA LYS A 303 -17.90 -4.88 8.01
C LYS A 303 -17.82 -6.40 8.15
N ASP A 304 -16.65 -6.99 8.03
CA ASP A 304 -16.43 -8.41 8.31
C ASP A 304 -16.07 -8.66 9.79
N LYS A 305 -15.99 -9.92 10.16
CA LYS A 305 -15.64 -10.34 11.54
C LYS A 305 -14.23 -9.92 11.98
N TYR A 306 -13.36 -9.60 11.03
CA TYR A 306 -11.99 -9.14 11.30
C TYR A 306 -11.87 -7.62 11.36
N GLY A 307 -13.00 -6.90 11.20
CA GLY A 307 -13.04 -5.45 11.24
C GLY A 307 -12.62 -4.75 9.94
N ASN A 308 -12.43 -5.48 8.84
CA ASN A 308 -12.25 -4.85 7.54
C ASN A 308 -13.57 -4.22 7.09
N THR A 309 -13.51 -3.05 6.46
CA THR A 309 -14.68 -2.29 6.06
C THR A 309 -14.67 -1.94 4.58
N VAL A 310 -15.85 -1.94 3.99
CA VAL A 310 -16.11 -1.42 2.64
C VAL A 310 -17.26 -0.41 2.73
N THR A 311 -17.09 0.73 2.09
CA THR A 311 -18.07 1.81 2.11
C THR A 311 -18.70 2.01 0.74
N VAL A 312 -20.01 2.32 0.74
CA VAL A 312 -20.78 2.78 -0.43
C VAL A 312 -21.55 4.03 -0.03
N ASN A 313 -21.47 5.05 -0.85
CA ASN A 313 -22.31 6.25 -0.72
C ASN A 313 -23.49 6.14 -1.70
N THR A 314 -24.66 6.58 -1.26
CA THR A 314 -25.88 6.68 -2.06
C THR A 314 -26.69 7.89 -1.62
N VAL A 315 -27.74 8.23 -2.33
CA VAL A 315 -28.59 9.38 -2.06
C VAL A 315 -30.06 8.93 -2.07
N VAL A 316 -30.87 9.51 -1.21
CA VAL A 316 -32.32 9.35 -1.19
C VAL A 316 -32.93 10.06 -2.41
N LYS A 317 -33.65 9.31 -3.25
CA LYS A 317 -34.34 9.80 -4.46
C LYS A 317 -35.69 10.41 -4.16
#